data_bb624c74f0673ecb8efbe802d1c948f6
#
_entry.id   bb624c74f0673ecb8efbe802d1c948f6
#
_cell.length_a   1.000
_cell.length_b   1.000
_cell.length_c   1.000
_cell.angle_alpha   90.00
_cell.angle_beta   90.00
_cell.angle_gamma   90.00
#
_symmetry.space_group_name_H-M   'P 1'
#
loop_
_entity.id
_entity.type
_entity.pdbx_description
1 polymer ?
#
loop_
_entity_poly.entity_id
_entity_poly.type
_entity_poly.pdbx_seq_one_letter_code
_entity_poly.pdbx_strand_id
1 'polypeptide(L)'
;MMIWLYYLTPPPPPPRPKTAQEEVPEAVSPQEEPEAPTSERTGQSAEDSLDAFSRAVAAPERRLVVETELYTAELSSRGATLRQLTLKHYRTWDGKPVRLIADSLRGALELGWLTTTNRNVETRRLLFSLEPGTPDTLRVGASDTLRLPFTWALDSLRRIRIEYAFTSRNYEIGLQVRLEGLRSLIAGRQIDLVWDSGVPFAEKDRRTEAMEMGAFAYSGGVLEAVRLDREDTERKTLSGQVDWVAVRNHYFASVLLPGEPTEGAEILGMRIGQKPEDPEYAEHYRLRLTLPFHPDSARLEKRFRLYIGPMEYYRLAAYEKNLYRMVNLGPGWLDWIVRPLTQYVFIPVFTFLGRFIPNYGLVIILFSILVKIALHPLTARSYESMAKMRALQPELEAIKARYPDNPQKQQEAIIKLYREVGVNPLGGCLPMLLQLPILIALWRFFPSVIEIRQKGFLWARDLSAPDSILDLPFSIPLYGDHVSGFTLLMALTLILQTRMSGSGATQGQMAFLNYLFPIMLFLFFNNVASGLSLYYLVFNLLTILQLKFFVRTEIDHATLMAEVQGKKGRRGAKKSARR
;
A
#
# COMPACT_ATOMS: atom_id res chain seq x y z
N MET A 1 9.47 6.15 24.63
CA MET A 1 9.18 5.93 23.20
C MET A 1 9.59 7.12 22.34
N MET A 2 9.25 8.37 22.66
CA MET A 2 9.74 9.55 21.90
C MET A 2 11.27 9.71 21.89
N ILE A 3 11.96 9.42 22.99
CA ILE A 3 13.44 9.47 23.06
C ILE A 3 14.09 8.39 22.20
N TRP A 4 13.48 7.22 22.03
CA TRP A 4 13.96 6.15 21.16
C TRP A 4 13.78 6.48 19.67
N LEU A 5 12.73 7.20 19.30
CA LEU A 5 12.52 7.69 17.94
C LEU A 5 13.57 8.74 17.53
N TYR A 6 14.06 9.56 18.47
CA TYR A 6 15.08 10.57 18.20
C TYR A 6 16.46 9.98 17.88
N TYR A 7 16.80 8.81 18.42
CA TYR A 7 18.07 8.12 18.14
C TYR A 7 18.03 7.20 16.91
N LEU A 8 16.86 6.94 16.36
CA LEU A 8 16.68 6.07 15.17
C LEU A 8 16.40 6.84 13.88
N THR A 9 16.25 8.15 13.94
CA THR A 9 16.18 8.98 12.74
C THR A 9 17.60 9.30 12.27
N PRO A 10 17.97 9.02 11.00
CA PRO A 10 19.25 9.47 10.47
C PRO A 10 19.32 11.01 10.53
N PRO A 11 20.51 11.59 10.77
CA PRO A 11 20.67 13.04 10.80
C PRO A 11 20.24 13.64 9.45
N PRO A 12 19.65 14.84 9.45
CA PRO A 12 19.28 15.50 8.20
C PRO A 12 20.50 15.68 7.31
N PRO A 13 20.36 15.52 5.99
CA PRO A 13 21.47 15.72 5.07
C PRO A 13 22.01 17.14 5.19
N PRO A 14 23.34 17.36 5.03
CA PRO A 14 23.95 18.66 5.10
C PRO A 14 23.35 19.62 4.07
N PRO A 15 23.21 20.92 4.37
CA PRO A 15 22.66 21.89 3.44
C PRO A 15 23.51 21.93 2.16
N ARG A 16 22.86 21.86 1.01
CA ARG A 16 23.53 21.98 -0.29
C ARG A 16 24.22 23.35 -0.38
N PRO A 17 25.46 23.43 -0.88
CA PRO A 17 26.12 24.72 -1.10
C PRO A 17 25.27 25.54 -2.07
N LYS A 18 25.01 26.79 -1.71
CA LYS A 18 24.36 27.77 -2.60
C LYS A 18 25.24 27.93 -3.84
N THR A 19 24.73 27.52 -4.98
CA THR A 19 25.33 27.80 -6.28
C THR A 19 25.42 29.30 -6.46
N ALA A 20 26.61 29.79 -6.76
CA ALA A 20 26.84 31.18 -7.10
C ALA A 20 25.95 31.56 -8.30
N GLN A 21 25.35 32.73 -8.22
CA GLN A 21 24.63 33.35 -9.33
C GLN A 21 25.63 33.56 -10.47
N GLU A 22 25.41 32.84 -11.57
CA GLU A 22 26.03 33.15 -12.86
C GLU A 22 25.35 34.41 -13.41
N GLU A 23 26.15 35.44 -13.61
CA GLU A 23 25.79 36.68 -14.30
C GLU A 23 25.37 36.34 -15.74
N VAL A 24 24.19 36.78 -16.11
CA VAL A 24 23.67 36.68 -17.49
C VAL A 24 24.43 37.71 -18.35
N PRO A 25 25.10 37.30 -19.44
CA PRO A 25 25.67 38.27 -20.35
C PRO A 25 24.59 38.98 -21.18
N GLU A 26 24.76 40.26 -21.36
CA GLU A 26 23.93 41.18 -22.13
C GLU A 26 23.71 40.71 -23.56
N ALA A 27 22.49 40.90 -24.05
CA ALA A 27 22.04 40.54 -25.39
C ALA A 27 22.76 41.35 -26.47
N VAL A 28 23.44 40.64 -27.36
CA VAL A 28 23.96 41.20 -28.63
C VAL A 28 22.87 41.11 -29.69
N SER A 29 22.59 42.23 -30.33
CA SER A 29 21.61 42.38 -31.44
C SER A 29 21.93 41.48 -32.63
N PRO A 30 20.93 40.97 -33.36
CA PRO A 30 21.14 40.08 -34.49
C PRO A 30 21.63 40.86 -35.71
N GLN A 31 22.73 40.37 -36.33
CA GLN A 31 23.11 40.75 -37.69
C GLN A 31 22.29 39.92 -38.69
N GLU A 32 21.79 40.61 -39.70
CA GLU A 32 21.13 40.00 -40.87
C GLU A 32 22.08 39.10 -41.64
N GLU A 33 21.68 37.84 -41.85
CA GLU A 33 22.29 36.91 -42.81
C GLU A 33 21.39 36.77 -44.05
N PRO A 34 21.97 36.58 -45.28
CA PRO A 34 21.21 36.73 -46.52
C PRO A 34 20.35 35.52 -46.85
N GLU A 35 19.17 35.81 -47.42
CA GLU A 35 18.16 34.85 -47.89
C GLU A 35 18.73 33.86 -48.92
N ALA A 36 18.55 32.54 -48.61
CA ALA A 36 18.71 31.45 -49.59
C ALA A 36 17.35 31.09 -50.22
N PRO A 37 17.28 30.64 -51.47
CA PRO A 37 16.04 30.57 -52.24
C PRO A 37 15.07 29.50 -51.74
N THR A 38 13.83 29.91 -51.54
CA THR A 38 12.66 29.18 -51.14
C THR A 38 12.29 28.06 -52.11
N SER A 39 12.33 26.84 -51.64
CA SER A 39 11.70 25.70 -52.32
C SER A 39 10.23 25.61 -51.93
N GLU A 40 9.37 26.26 -52.69
CA GLU A 40 7.92 26.42 -52.44
C GLU A 40 7.04 25.18 -52.66
N ARG A 41 7.58 23.98 -52.90
CA ARG A 41 6.75 22.81 -53.24
C ARG A 41 6.53 21.77 -52.13
N THR A 42 7.22 21.87 -51.01
CA THR A 42 7.06 20.90 -49.92
C THR A 42 6.17 21.42 -48.74
N GLY A 43 5.93 22.71 -48.69
CA GLY A 43 5.17 23.36 -47.60
C GLY A 43 3.64 23.14 -47.68
N GLN A 44 3.07 23.20 -48.89
CA GLN A 44 1.62 23.10 -49.09
C GLN A 44 1.03 21.73 -48.72
N SER A 45 1.73 20.63 -48.96
CA SER A 45 1.21 19.29 -48.58
C SER A 45 1.26 19.02 -47.06
N ALA A 46 2.14 19.71 -46.34
CA ALA A 46 2.25 19.57 -44.88
C ALA A 46 1.22 20.46 -44.14
N GLU A 47 0.94 21.65 -44.65
CA GLU A 47 -0.13 22.53 -44.11
C GLU A 47 -1.52 21.95 -44.34
N ASP A 48 -1.80 21.42 -45.55
CA ASP A 48 -3.06 20.71 -45.85
C ASP A 48 -3.27 19.46 -44.98
N SER A 49 -2.19 18.79 -44.60
CA SER A 49 -2.25 17.63 -43.70
C SER A 49 -2.61 18.01 -42.26
N LEU A 50 -2.21 19.17 -41.80
CA LEU A 50 -2.48 19.68 -40.43
C LEU A 50 -3.87 20.27 -40.32
N ASP A 51 -4.43 20.86 -41.36
CA ASP A 51 -5.84 21.24 -41.43
C ASP A 51 -6.76 20.01 -41.39
N ALA A 52 -6.28 18.84 -41.87
CA ALA A 52 -7.02 17.59 -41.77
C ALA A 52 -7.12 17.05 -40.31
N PHE A 53 -6.06 17.21 -39.47
CA PHE A 53 -6.16 16.93 -38.03
C PHE A 53 -7.19 17.86 -37.32
N SER A 54 -7.35 19.10 -37.83
CA SER A 54 -8.30 20.07 -37.30
C SER A 54 -9.73 19.84 -37.80
N ARG A 55 -9.91 19.41 -39.05
CA ARG A 55 -11.23 19.19 -39.70
C ARG A 55 -11.94 17.93 -39.14
N ALA A 56 -11.19 16.94 -38.64
CA ALA A 56 -11.75 15.73 -38.02
C ALA A 56 -12.54 16.01 -36.72
N VAL A 57 -12.58 17.25 -36.23
CA VAL A 57 -13.30 17.67 -35.02
C VAL A 57 -14.82 17.82 -35.20
N ALA A 58 -15.35 17.85 -36.43
CA ALA A 58 -16.74 18.25 -36.73
C ALA A 58 -17.78 17.11 -36.61
N ALA A 59 -17.38 15.85 -36.50
CA ALA A 59 -18.35 14.75 -36.36
C ALA A 59 -18.80 14.57 -34.90
N PRO A 60 -20.02 14.06 -34.65
CA PRO A 60 -20.47 13.80 -33.28
C PRO A 60 -19.69 12.68 -32.62
N GLU A 61 -19.32 12.91 -31.35
CA GLU A 61 -18.70 11.89 -30.50
C GLU A 61 -19.68 10.75 -30.25
N ARG A 62 -19.24 9.50 -30.44
CA ARG A 62 -19.99 8.30 -30.03
C ARG A 62 -19.42 7.77 -28.72
N ARG A 63 -20.31 7.39 -27.81
CA ARG A 63 -19.98 6.69 -26.57
C ARG A 63 -20.43 5.25 -26.66
N LEU A 64 -19.54 4.34 -26.26
CA LEU A 64 -19.81 2.92 -26.24
C LEU A 64 -19.65 2.38 -24.83
N VAL A 65 -20.53 1.47 -24.47
CA VAL A 65 -20.51 0.78 -23.19
C VAL A 65 -20.17 -0.68 -23.42
N VAL A 66 -19.12 -1.15 -22.79
CA VAL A 66 -18.74 -2.58 -22.78
C VAL A 66 -19.05 -3.15 -21.40
N GLU A 67 -19.93 -4.15 -21.36
CA GLU A 67 -20.33 -4.85 -20.15
C GLU A 67 -19.65 -6.22 -20.08
N THR A 68 -18.91 -6.48 -18.98
CA THR A 68 -18.33 -7.75 -18.61
C THR A 68 -18.99 -8.32 -17.35
N GLU A 69 -18.61 -9.50 -16.88
CA GLU A 69 -19.03 -10.00 -15.57
C GLU A 69 -18.50 -9.13 -14.41
N LEU A 70 -17.30 -8.55 -14.54
CA LEU A 70 -16.56 -7.89 -13.47
C LEU A 70 -16.71 -6.38 -13.45
N TYR A 71 -16.86 -5.76 -14.62
CA TYR A 71 -16.92 -4.30 -14.75
C TYR A 71 -17.76 -3.84 -15.94
N THR A 72 -18.07 -2.55 -15.95
CA THR A 72 -18.61 -1.81 -17.09
C THR A 72 -17.59 -0.75 -17.50
N ALA A 73 -17.19 -0.71 -18.76
CA ALA A 73 -16.28 0.27 -19.33
C ALA A 73 -17.01 1.16 -20.34
N GLU A 74 -16.84 2.47 -20.21
CA GLU A 74 -17.32 3.46 -21.18
C GLU A 74 -16.14 3.97 -22.01
N LEU A 75 -16.26 3.89 -23.32
CA LEU A 75 -15.25 4.37 -24.28
C LEU A 75 -15.85 5.52 -25.13
N SER A 76 -14.98 6.40 -25.59
CA SER A 76 -15.32 7.48 -26.51
C SER A 76 -14.64 7.29 -27.85
N SER A 77 -15.37 7.55 -28.94
CA SER A 77 -14.79 7.68 -30.28
C SER A 77 -13.87 8.91 -30.40
N ARG A 78 -14.02 9.93 -29.53
CA ARG A 78 -13.05 11.01 -29.42
C ARG A 78 -11.84 10.52 -28.65
N GLY A 79 -10.69 10.48 -29.30
CA GLY A 79 -9.44 9.98 -28.73
C GLY A 79 -9.33 8.46 -28.69
N ALA A 80 -10.38 7.70 -29.04
CA ALA A 80 -10.44 6.24 -28.85
C ALA A 80 -10.04 5.85 -27.41
N THR A 81 -10.59 6.54 -26.39
CA THR A 81 -10.12 6.50 -25.00
C THR A 81 -11.14 5.87 -24.06
N LEU A 82 -10.65 5.30 -22.95
CA LEU A 82 -11.49 4.90 -21.79
C LEU A 82 -11.88 6.17 -21.00
N ARG A 83 -13.18 6.40 -20.82
CA ARG A 83 -13.71 7.52 -20.04
C ARG A 83 -14.08 7.14 -18.63
N GLN A 84 -14.68 5.97 -18.46
CA GLN A 84 -15.12 5.47 -17.18
C GLN A 84 -14.91 3.96 -17.12
N LEU A 85 -14.52 3.47 -15.95
CA LEU A 85 -14.55 2.03 -15.63
C LEU A 85 -15.14 1.86 -14.23
N THR A 86 -16.21 1.08 -14.14
CA THR A 86 -16.98 0.85 -12.91
C THR A 86 -16.97 -0.63 -12.56
N LEU A 87 -16.54 -0.97 -11.36
CA LEU A 87 -16.50 -2.34 -10.86
C LEU A 87 -17.89 -2.79 -10.38
N LYS A 88 -18.32 -4.00 -10.77
CA LYS A 88 -19.64 -4.54 -10.40
C LYS A 88 -19.69 -5.13 -8.98
N HIS A 89 -18.57 -5.69 -8.51
CA HIS A 89 -18.51 -6.43 -7.24
C HIS A 89 -17.90 -5.64 -6.08
N TYR A 90 -17.51 -4.40 -6.32
CA TYR A 90 -16.92 -3.53 -5.30
C TYR A 90 -17.75 -2.26 -5.11
N ARG A 91 -17.91 -1.87 -3.86
CA ARG A 91 -18.68 -0.67 -3.47
C ARG A 91 -17.76 0.32 -2.76
N THR A 92 -18.09 1.59 -2.84
CA THR A 92 -17.52 2.63 -1.98
C THR A 92 -18.13 2.52 -0.58
N TRP A 93 -17.57 3.25 0.37
CA TRP A 93 -18.07 3.27 1.75
C TRP A 93 -19.55 3.70 1.86
N ASP A 94 -20.05 4.51 0.93
CA ASP A 94 -21.45 4.98 0.83
C ASP A 94 -22.35 4.08 -0.05
N GLY A 95 -21.85 2.90 -0.44
CA GLY A 95 -22.59 1.86 -1.17
C GLY A 95 -22.67 2.03 -2.68
N LYS A 96 -22.09 3.09 -3.26
CA LYS A 96 -22.02 3.28 -4.72
C LYS A 96 -21.03 2.31 -5.37
N PRO A 97 -21.19 1.97 -6.65
CA PRO A 97 -20.17 1.19 -7.37
C PRO A 97 -18.84 1.92 -7.42
N VAL A 98 -17.73 1.21 -7.22
CA VAL A 98 -16.38 1.78 -7.32
C VAL A 98 -16.07 2.14 -8.76
N ARG A 99 -15.65 3.39 -8.99
CA ARG A 99 -15.16 3.89 -10.26
C ARG A 99 -13.64 4.02 -10.19
N LEU A 100 -12.94 3.53 -11.22
CA LEU A 100 -11.47 3.56 -11.28
C LEU A 100 -10.95 4.59 -12.28
N ILE A 101 -11.75 4.91 -13.28
CA ILE A 101 -11.54 6.04 -14.18
C ILE A 101 -12.78 6.92 -13.98
N ALA A 102 -12.60 8.10 -13.45
CA ALA A 102 -13.66 9.09 -13.37
C ALA A 102 -13.93 9.64 -14.78
N ASP A 103 -15.21 9.93 -15.09
CA ASP A 103 -15.55 10.62 -16.34
C ASP A 103 -14.85 11.97 -16.36
N SER A 104 -13.64 11.99 -16.88
CA SER A 104 -12.95 13.22 -17.21
C SER A 104 -13.37 13.61 -18.62
N LEU A 105 -13.60 14.89 -18.85
CA LEU A 105 -13.88 15.43 -20.18
C LEU A 105 -12.83 15.04 -21.23
N ARG A 106 -11.69 14.52 -20.79
CA ARG A 106 -10.51 14.25 -21.62
C ARG A 106 -10.26 12.77 -21.88
N GLY A 107 -10.81 11.84 -21.07
CA GLY A 107 -10.48 10.41 -21.12
C GLY A 107 -9.10 10.10 -20.53
N ALA A 108 -8.84 8.81 -20.26
CA ALA A 108 -7.64 8.37 -19.53
C ALA A 108 -6.43 8.09 -20.43
N LEU A 109 -6.64 7.67 -21.68
CA LEU A 109 -5.57 7.21 -22.57
C LEU A 109 -5.43 8.12 -23.78
N GLU A 110 -4.20 8.50 -24.11
CA GLU A 110 -3.88 9.23 -25.34
C GLU A 110 -2.51 8.82 -25.91
N LEU A 111 -2.35 9.01 -27.21
CA LEU A 111 -1.07 9.01 -27.89
C LEU A 111 -0.68 10.45 -28.21
N GLY A 112 0.61 10.77 -28.00
CA GLY A 112 1.18 12.06 -28.32
C GLY A 112 2.47 11.95 -29.13
N TRP A 113 2.68 12.85 -30.07
CA TRP A 113 3.94 12.98 -30.79
C TRP A 113 4.12 14.40 -31.33
N LEU A 114 5.38 14.74 -31.60
CA LEU A 114 5.74 15.98 -32.27
C LEU A 114 5.73 15.75 -33.78
N THR A 115 5.13 16.69 -34.52
CA THR A 115 5.15 16.65 -35.99
C THR A 115 6.45 17.27 -36.55
N THR A 116 6.75 16.97 -37.83
CA THR A 116 7.85 17.58 -38.56
C THR A 116 7.73 19.11 -38.71
N THR A 117 6.54 19.66 -38.49
CA THR A 117 6.25 21.11 -38.44
C THR A 117 6.27 21.65 -37.00
N ASN A 118 6.88 20.94 -36.04
CA ASN A 118 7.02 21.32 -34.64
C ASN A 118 5.69 21.56 -33.91
N ARG A 119 4.61 20.85 -34.28
CA ARG A 119 3.31 20.88 -33.60
C ARG A 119 3.09 19.60 -32.81
N ASN A 120 2.49 19.72 -31.65
CA ASN A 120 2.14 18.58 -30.80
C ASN A 120 0.78 18.01 -31.24
N VAL A 121 0.74 16.74 -31.62
CA VAL A 121 -0.49 16.01 -31.92
C VAL A 121 -0.84 15.14 -30.72
N GLU A 122 -2.08 15.24 -30.28
CA GLU A 122 -2.68 14.47 -29.20
C GLU A 122 -3.92 13.76 -29.73
N THR A 123 -3.95 12.42 -29.65
CA THR A 123 -5.07 11.63 -30.21
C THR A 123 -6.41 11.96 -29.57
N ARG A 124 -6.44 12.46 -28.32
CA ARG A 124 -7.67 12.89 -27.65
C ARG A 124 -8.46 13.97 -28.41
N ARG A 125 -7.80 14.69 -29.31
CA ARG A 125 -8.45 15.71 -30.16
C ARG A 125 -9.03 15.12 -31.44
N LEU A 126 -8.64 13.88 -31.79
CA LEU A 126 -9.06 13.21 -33.01
C LEU A 126 -10.36 12.44 -32.80
N LEU A 127 -11.20 12.41 -33.83
CA LEU A 127 -12.40 11.60 -33.85
C LEU A 127 -12.15 10.32 -34.63
N PHE A 128 -12.26 9.18 -33.95
CA PHE A 128 -12.10 7.87 -34.52
C PHE A 128 -13.44 7.31 -35.02
N SER A 129 -13.42 6.64 -36.14
CA SER A 129 -14.53 5.86 -36.66
C SER A 129 -14.53 4.44 -36.07
N LEU A 130 -15.73 3.86 -35.98
CA LEU A 130 -15.96 2.48 -35.61
C LEU A 130 -16.43 1.70 -36.83
N GLU A 131 -16.38 0.39 -36.78
CA GLU A 131 -16.95 -0.45 -37.82
C GLU A 131 -18.45 -0.18 -37.98
N PRO A 132 -18.98 -0.14 -39.22
CA PRO A 132 -20.39 0.09 -39.46
C PRO A 132 -21.24 -0.95 -38.75
N GLY A 133 -22.34 -0.52 -38.10
CA GLY A 133 -23.23 -1.42 -37.35
C GLY A 133 -22.77 -1.76 -35.93
N THR A 134 -21.63 -1.23 -35.44
CA THR A 134 -21.24 -1.41 -34.03
C THR A 134 -22.30 -0.83 -33.11
N PRO A 135 -22.93 -1.62 -32.19
CA PRO A 135 -23.92 -1.10 -31.25
C PRO A 135 -23.26 -0.27 -30.15
N ASP A 136 -24.05 0.62 -29.53
CA ASP A 136 -23.54 1.50 -28.44
C ASP A 136 -23.34 0.73 -27.12
N THR A 137 -23.98 -0.44 -26.95
CA THR A 137 -23.78 -1.34 -25.81
C THR A 137 -23.35 -2.72 -26.30
N LEU A 138 -22.24 -3.19 -25.79
CA LEU A 138 -21.60 -4.45 -26.15
C LEU A 138 -21.46 -5.31 -24.90
N ARG A 139 -21.90 -6.58 -24.97
CA ARG A 139 -21.78 -7.53 -23.86
C ARG A 139 -20.75 -8.60 -24.21
N VAL A 140 -19.85 -8.87 -23.27
CA VAL A 140 -18.80 -9.87 -23.44
C VAL A 140 -19.26 -11.17 -22.79
N GLY A 141 -19.41 -12.24 -23.60
CA GLY A 141 -19.75 -13.57 -23.11
C GLY A 141 -18.64 -14.19 -22.25
N ALA A 142 -18.98 -15.20 -21.44
CA ALA A 142 -18.09 -15.78 -20.43
C ALA A 142 -16.75 -16.33 -20.97
N SER A 143 -16.73 -16.81 -22.20
CA SER A 143 -15.55 -17.37 -22.91
C SER A 143 -15.08 -16.52 -24.08
N ASP A 144 -15.75 -15.40 -24.35
CA ASP A 144 -15.49 -14.61 -25.54
C ASP A 144 -14.43 -13.53 -25.30
N THR A 145 -13.79 -13.12 -26.39
CA THR A 145 -12.96 -11.93 -26.43
C THR A 145 -13.57 -10.96 -27.42
N LEU A 146 -14.09 -9.84 -26.90
CA LEU A 146 -14.58 -8.75 -27.72
C LEU A 146 -13.41 -7.88 -28.17
N ARG A 147 -13.22 -7.72 -29.48
CA ARG A 147 -12.26 -6.79 -30.06
C ARG A 147 -13.01 -5.57 -30.58
N LEU A 148 -12.59 -4.40 -30.15
CA LEU A 148 -13.21 -3.12 -30.52
C LEU A 148 -12.17 -2.21 -31.15
N PRO A 149 -12.10 -2.16 -32.51
CA PRO A 149 -11.19 -1.31 -33.23
C PRO A 149 -11.76 0.10 -33.43
N PHE A 150 -10.96 1.09 -33.12
CA PHE A 150 -11.15 2.49 -33.44
C PHE A 150 -10.15 2.87 -34.53
N THR A 151 -10.63 3.46 -35.63
CA THR A 151 -9.77 3.85 -36.77
C THR A 151 -9.91 5.34 -37.04
N TRP A 152 -8.79 6.05 -37.10
CA TRP A 152 -8.70 7.38 -37.64
C TRP A 152 -7.85 7.31 -38.92
N ALA A 153 -8.36 7.88 -40.02
CA ALA A 153 -7.67 7.90 -41.29
C ALA A 153 -7.55 9.35 -41.77
N LEU A 154 -6.32 9.71 -42.16
CA LEU A 154 -6.07 10.96 -42.84
C LEU A 154 -6.35 10.78 -44.34
N ASP A 155 -5.97 9.63 -44.88
CA ASP A 155 -6.24 9.20 -46.26
C ASP A 155 -6.17 7.65 -46.35
N SER A 156 -6.12 7.10 -47.57
CA SER A 156 -6.09 5.65 -47.77
C SER A 156 -4.80 4.96 -47.26
N LEU A 157 -3.70 5.70 -47.10
CA LEU A 157 -2.37 5.20 -46.72
C LEU A 157 -1.99 5.54 -45.29
N ARG A 158 -2.52 6.66 -44.73
CA ARG A 158 -2.16 7.21 -43.44
C ARG A 158 -3.28 7.01 -42.43
N ARG A 159 -3.06 6.14 -41.45
CA ARG A 159 -4.09 5.81 -40.44
C ARG A 159 -3.51 5.46 -39.09
N ILE A 160 -4.34 5.67 -38.07
CA ILE A 160 -4.13 5.26 -36.70
C ILE A 160 -5.23 4.26 -36.35
N ARG A 161 -4.89 3.08 -35.85
CA ARG A 161 -5.83 2.08 -35.33
C ARG A 161 -5.50 1.80 -33.87
N ILE A 162 -6.48 1.97 -32.99
CA ILE A 162 -6.43 1.64 -31.58
C ILE A 162 -7.48 0.55 -31.36
N GLU A 163 -7.04 -0.65 -30.95
CA GLU A 163 -7.92 -1.79 -30.73
C GLU A 163 -7.88 -2.19 -29.28
N TYR A 164 -9.05 -2.25 -28.65
CA TYR A 164 -9.24 -2.79 -27.30
C TYR A 164 -9.75 -4.23 -27.39
N ALA A 165 -9.22 -5.11 -26.51
CA ALA A 165 -9.66 -6.49 -26.38
C ALA A 165 -10.15 -6.72 -24.95
N PHE A 166 -11.45 -7.01 -24.81
CA PHE A 166 -12.11 -7.22 -23.52
C PHE A 166 -12.41 -8.71 -23.31
N THR A 167 -12.17 -9.18 -22.09
CA THR A 167 -12.55 -10.53 -21.64
C THR A 167 -13.48 -10.45 -20.43
N SER A 168 -14.40 -11.43 -20.26
CA SER A 168 -15.45 -11.32 -19.26
C SER A 168 -14.98 -11.51 -17.81
N ARG A 169 -13.99 -12.40 -17.60
CA ARG A 169 -13.57 -12.87 -16.26
C ARG A 169 -12.24 -12.33 -15.78
N ASN A 170 -11.72 -11.31 -16.46
CA ASN A 170 -10.45 -10.69 -16.09
C ASN A 170 -10.59 -9.18 -16.02
N TYR A 171 -9.82 -8.54 -15.11
CA TYR A 171 -9.66 -7.09 -15.03
C TYR A 171 -8.63 -6.55 -16.02
N GLU A 172 -8.14 -7.38 -16.92
CA GLU A 172 -7.19 -7.02 -17.96
C GLU A 172 -7.91 -6.66 -19.27
N ILE A 173 -7.48 -5.56 -19.88
CA ILE A 173 -7.93 -5.11 -21.18
C ILE A 173 -6.70 -5.10 -22.07
N GLY A 174 -6.72 -5.86 -23.17
CA GLY A 174 -5.69 -5.78 -24.21
C GLY A 174 -5.80 -4.45 -24.95
N LEU A 175 -4.67 -3.83 -25.25
CA LEU A 175 -4.60 -2.62 -26.06
C LEU A 175 -3.56 -2.83 -27.17
N GLN A 176 -3.97 -2.61 -28.40
CA GLN A 176 -3.08 -2.63 -29.55
C GLN A 176 -3.14 -1.29 -30.28
N VAL A 177 -1.99 -0.68 -30.51
CA VAL A 177 -1.83 0.58 -31.24
C VAL A 177 -1.09 0.30 -32.54
N ARG A 178 -1.66 0.73 -33.66
CA ARG A 178 -1.04 0.64 -34.98
C ARG A 178 -1.04 2.01 -35.65
N LEU A 179 0.12 2.42 -36.12
CA LEU A 179 0.33 3.64 -36.90
C LEU A 179 0.86 3.23 -38.28
N GLU A 180 0.18 3.60 -39.34
CA GLU A 180 0.51 3.26 -40.71
C GLU A 180 0.68 4.52 -41.54
N GLY A 181 1.75 4.61 -42.36
CA GLY A 181 1.98 5.71 -43.27
C GLY A 181 2.28 7.08 -42.65
N LEU A 182 2.46 7.17 -41.34
CA LEU A 182 2.64 8.45 -40.63
C LEU A 182 4.10 8.93 -40.53
N ARG A 183 5.03 8.21 -41.14
CA ARG A 183 6.47 8.49 -41.08
C ARG A 183 6.84 9.96 -41.40
N SER A 184 6.28 10.54 -42.46
CA SER A 184 6.56 11.91 -42.88
C SER A 184 5.96 12.98 -41.97
N LEU A 185 5.07 12.58 -41.03
CA LEU A 185 4.35 13.50 -40.13
C LEU A 185 4.90 13.47 -38.71
N ILE A 186 5.71 12.48 -38.33
CA ILE A 186 6.27 12.35 -36.98
C ILE A 186 7.73 12.85 -36.99
N ALA A 187 7.98 13.90 -36.20
CA ALA A 187 9.32 14.37 -35.91
C ALA A 187 9.98 13.52 -34.81
N GLY A 188 11.24 13.17 -35.04
CA GLY A 188 11.98 12.40 -34.03
C GLY A 188 11.71 10.89 -34.07
N ARG A 189 12.12 10.20 -33.02
CA ARG A 189 12.12 8.72 -32.95
C ARG A 189 11.25 8.20 -31.79
N GLN A 190 10.36 9.04 -31.29
CA GLN A 190 9.59 8.73 -30.07
C GLN A 190 8.12 9.07 -30.23
N ILE A 191 7.29 8.24 -29.64
CA ILE A 191 5.85 8.46 -29.47
C ILE A 191 5.52 8.22 -28.00
N ASP A 192 4.73 9.09 -27.41
CA ASP A 192 4.31 8.96 -26.03
C ASP A 192 2.94 8.29 -25.95
N LEU A 193 2.84 7.27 -25.11
CA LEU A 193 1.56 6.76 -24.62
C LEU A 193 1.33 7.32 -23.22
N VAL A 194 0.26 8.07 -23.06
CA VAL A 194 -0.06 8.78 -21.81
C VAL A 194 -1.32 8.23 -21.21
N TRP A 195 -1.25 7.93 -19.91
CA TRP A 195 -2.39 7.71 -19.04
C TRP A 195 -2.58 8.93 -18.15
N ASP A 196 -3.71 9.60 -18.26
CA ASP A 196 -3.99 10.89 -17.62
C ASP A 196 -5.28 10.79 -16.78
N SER A 197 -5.24 9.99 -15.73
CA SER A 197 -6.37 9.81 -14.82
C SER A 197 -5.88 9.39 -13.43
N GLY A 198 -6.37 10.06 -12.38
CA GLY A 198 -6.29 9.58 -11.01
C GLY A 198 -7.28 8.44 -10.75
N VAL A 199 -7.17 7.80 -9.59
CA VAL A 199 -8.16 6.85 -9.06
C VAL A 199 -9.00 7.59 -8.02
N PRO A 200 -10.33 7.70 -8.17
CA PRO A 200 -11.19 8.38 -7.21
C PRO A 200 -11.15 7.74 -5.82
N PHE A 201 -11.47 8.54 -4.80
CA PHE A 201 -11.62 8.04 -3.43
C PHE A 201 -12.77 7.03 -3.34
N ALA A 202 -12.53 5.93 -2.62
CA ALA A 202 -13.50 4.86 -2.40
C ALA A 202 -13.81 4.63 -0.92
N GLU A 203 -12.97 5.14 0.01
CA GLU A 203 -13.06 4.92 1.45
C GLU A 203 -13.61 6.14 2.20
N LYS A 204 -14.16 5.91 3.41
CA LYS A 204 -14.68 6.97 4.28
C LYS A 204 -13.55 7.87 4.78
N ASP A 205 -12.44 7.26 5.19
CA ASP A 205 -11.24 7.97 5.64
C ASP A 205 -10.38 8.37 4.43
N ARG A 206 -10.73 9.51 3.83
CA ARG A 206 -10.01 10.07 2.69
C ARG A 206 -8.55 10.42 3.00
N ARG A 207 -8.25 10.75 4.27
CA ARG A 207 -6.87 11.06 4.70
C ARG A 207 -5.98 9.83 4.63
N THR A 208 -6.42 8.71 5.19
CA THR A 208 -5.69 7.45 5.10
C THR A 208 -5.59 6.97 3.66
N GLU A 209 -6.67 7.10 2.87
CA GLU A 209 -6.64 6.72 1.45
C GLU A 209 -5.67 7.59 0.64
N ALA A 210 -5.61 8.92 0.86
CA ALA A 210 -4.66 9.82 0.21
C ALA A 210 -3.19 9.44 0.50
N MET A 211 -2.86 9.05 1.73
CA MET A 211 -1.50 8.57 2.07
C MET A 211 -1.10 7.30 1.31
N GLU A 212 -2.05 6.54 0.81
CA GLU A 212 -1.81 5.33 0.02
C GLU A 212 -1.89 5.57 -1.49
N MET A 213 -2.40 6.74 -1.92
CA MET A 213 -2.45 7.11 -3.35
C MET A 213 -1.06 7.37 -3.91
N GLY A 214 -0.93 7.21 -5.23
CA GLY A 214 0.32 7.53 -5.91
C GLY A 214 0.43 6.98 -7.32
N ALA A 215 1.42 7.52 -8.05
CA ALA A 215 1.88 6.98 -9.31
C ALA A 215 3.16 6.16 -9.09
N PHE A 216 3.27 5.05 -9.80
CA PHE A 216 4.36 4.09 -9.65
C PHE A 216 4.93 3.70 -11.00
N ALA A 217 6.23 3.42 -11.02
CA ALA A 217 6.92 2.80 -12.16
C ALA A 217 7.87 1.71 -11.66
N TYR A 218 7.93 0.60 -12.38
CA TYR A 218 8.87 -0.49 -12.08
C TYR A 218 9.85 -0.64 -13.24
N SER A 219 11.12 -0.46 -12.94
CA SER A 219 12.20 -0.48 -13.90
C SER A 219 13.48 -1.01 -13.26
N GLY A 220 14.19 -1.92 -13.95
CA GLY A 220 15.47 -2.44 -13.47
C GLY A 220 15.41 -3.12 -12.08
N GLY A 221 14.27 -3.68 -11.70
CA GLY A 221 14.09 -4.32 -10.39
C GLY A 221 13.72 -3.36 -9.25
N VAL A 222 13.62 -2.05 -9.50
CA VAL A 222 13.31 -1.01 -8.53
C VAL A 222 11.90 -0.48 -8.74
N LEU A 223 11.18 -0.28 -7.64
CA LEU A 223 9.87 0.37 -7.62
C LEU A 223 10.08 1.85 -7.29
N GLU A 224 9.83 2.70 -8.26
CA GLU A 224 9.79 4.16 -8.10
C GLU A 224 8.36 4.61 -7.83
N ALA A 225 8.21 5.62 -6.97
CA ALA A 225 6.91 6.14 -6.60
C ALA A 225 6.94 7.68 -6.54
N VAL A 226 5.82 8.27 -6.97
CA VAL A 226 5.46 9.68 -6.76
C VAL A 226 4.25 9.68 -5.84
N ARG A 227 4.38 10.37 -4.69
CA ARG A 227 3.33 10.55 -3.69
C ARG A 227 3.30 12.00 -3.23
N LEU A 228 2.10 12.54 -3.11
CA LEU A 228 1.91 13.96 -2.78
C LEU A 228 1.88 14.22 -1.25
N ASP A 229 2.82 13.61 -0.51
CA ASP A 229 2.89 13.74 0.95
C ASP A 229 3.32 15.14 1.40
N ARG A 230 4.25 15.78 0.66
CA ARG A 230 4.89 17.03 1.05
C ARG A 230 4.75 18.15 0.04
N GLU A 231 4.68 17.82 -1.23
CA GLU A 231 4.65 18.76 -2.34
C GLU A 231 3.32 18.67 -3.09
N ASP A 232 2.85 19.80 -3.61
CA ASP A 232 1.62 19.84 -4.41
C ASP A 232 1.84 19.29 -5.82
N THR A 233 3.09 19.18 -6.25
CA THR A 233 3.47 18.59 -7.53
C THR A 233 4.80 17.85 -7.39
N GLU A 234 4.82 16.58 -7.73
CA GLU A 234 6.03 15.77 -7.77
C GLU A 234 6.14 15.05 -9.11
N ARG A 235 7.37 15.02 -9.67
CA ARG A 235 7.67 14.39 -10.96
C ARG A 235 8.89 13.51 -10.83
N LYS A 236 8.82 12.33 -11.48
CA LYS A 236 9.99 11.48 -11.70
C LYS A 236 10.07 11.04 -13.15
N THR A 237 11.27 11.12 -13.71
CA THR A 237 11.57 10.66 -15.06
C THR A 237 12.52 9.47 -14.98
N LEU A 238 12.19 8.39 -15.68
CA LEU A 238 12.98 7.18 -15.78
C LEU A 238 13.47 7.03 -17.22
N SER A 239 14.74 6.72 -17.39
CA SER A 239 15.34 6.43 -18.70
C SER A 239 15.51 4.93 -18.87
N GLY A 240 15.31 4.44 -20.10
CA GLY A 240 15.47 3.03 -20.46
C GLY A 240 14.19 2.21 -20.29
N GLN A 241 14.37 0.90 -20.24
CA GLN A 241 13.26 -0.04 -20.23
C GLN A 241 12.46 0.01 -18.91
N VAL A 242 11.15 0.17 -19.06
CA VAL A 242 10.18 0.16 -17.94
C VAL A 242 9.27 -1.05 -18.10
N ASP A 243 9.13 -1.84 -17.05
CA ASP A 243 8.29 -3.04 -17.05
C ASP A 243 6.80 -2.71 -16.97
N TRP A 244 6.44 -1.68 -16.18
CA TRP A 244 5.10 -1.16 -16.08
C TRP A 244 5.07 0.20 -15.37
N VAL A 245 3.99 0.94 -15.60
CA VAL A 245 3.61 2.13 -14.83
C VAL A 245 2.19 1.98 -14.30
N ALA A 246 1.89 2.60 -13.15
CA ALA A 246 0.60 2.45 -12.50
C ALA A 246 0.19 3.70 -11.73
N VAL A 247 -1.12 3.89 -11.59
CA VAL A 247 -1.75 4.76 -10.58
C VAL A 247 -2.58 3.88 -9.66
N ARG A 248 -2.48 4.09 -8.36
CA ARG A 248 -3.31 3.40 -7.39
C ARG A 248 -3.89 4.33 -6.33
N ASN A 249 -5.01 3.91 -5.74
CA ASN A 249 -5.46 4.35 -4.42
C ASN A 249 -5.19 3.25 -3.38
N HIS A 250 -5.95 3.21 -2.29
CA HIS A 250 -5.73 2.25 -1.20
C HIS A 250 -5.87 0.78 -1.65
N TYR A 251 -6.93 0.47 -2.44
CA TYR A 251 -7.30 -0.91 -2.79
C TYR A 251 -7.33 -1.22 -4.27
N PHE A 252 -7.26 -0.21 -5.14
CA PHE A 252 -7.45 -0.36 -6.57
C PHE A 252 -6.29 0.27 -7.35
N ALA A 253 -6.00 -0.30 -8.51
CA ALA A 253 -4.95 0.21 -9.39
C ALA A 253 -5.36 0.18 -10.86
N SER A 254 -4.82 1.14 -11.61
CA SER A 254 -4.76 1.16 -13.06
C SER A 254 -3.30 1.00 -13.47
N VAL A 255 -2.97 -0.12 -14.11
CA VAL A 255 -1.59 -0.48 -14.49
C VAL A 255 -1.49 -0.58 -15.99
N LEU A 256 -0.48 0.05 -16.56
CA LEU A 256 -0.12 -0.04 -17.97
C LEU A 256 1.16 -0.87 -18.13
N LEU A 257 1.02 -2.05 -18.74
CA LEU A 257 2.11 -2.99 -18.98
C LEU A 257 2.45 -2.99 -20.48
N PRO A 258 3.62 -2.48 -20.89
CA PRO A 258 4.08 -2.60 -22.26
C PRO A 258 4.42 -4.06 -22.58
N GLY A 259 4.03 -4.49 -23.78
CA GLY A 259 4.40 -5.81 -24.31
C GLY A 259 5.80 -5.84 -24.93
N GLU A 260 6.37 -4.68 -25.16
CA GLU A 260 7.66 -4.48 -25.82
C GLU A 260 8.50 -3.44 -25.07
N PRO A 261 9.84 -3.40 -25.25
CA PRO A 261 10.71 -2.45 -24.60
C PRO A 261 10.28 -0.99 -24.84
N THR A 262 10.42 -0.16 -23.81
CA THR A 262 10.22 1.29 -23.82
C THR A 262 11.58 2.00 -23.82
N GLU A 263 11.60 3.30 -24.10
CA GLU A 263 12.81 4.14 -23.97
C GLU A 263 12.84 4.92 -22.65
N GLY A 264 11.70 5.01 -21.96
CA GLY A 264 11.58 5.67 -20.67
C GLY A 264 10.14 5.77 -20.21
N ALA A 265 9.99 6.36 -19.02
CA ALA A 265 8.70 6.77 -18.46
C ALA A 265 8.82 8.07 -17.68
N GLU A 266 7.71 8.79 -17.59
CA GLU A 266 7.54 9.90 -16.66
C GLU A 266 6.30 9.61 -15.80
N ILE A 267 6.43 9.77 -14.50
CA ILE A 267 5.32 9.74 -13.54
C ILE A 267 5.21 11.10 -12.87
N LEU A 268 4.03 11.68 -12.93
CA LEU A 268 3.72 13.02 -12.42
C LEU A 268 2.50 12.94 -11.52
N GLY A 269 2.57 13.54 -10.34
CA GLY A 269 1.45 13.78 -9.45
C GLY A 269 1.18 15.27 -9.27
N MET A 270 -0.08 15.66 -9.19
CA MET A 270 -0.53 17.03 -8.92
C MET A 270 -1.69 17.00 -7.93
N ARG A 271 -1.62 17.85 -6.90
CA ARG A 271 -2.67 18.01 -5.89
C ARG A 271 -3.55 19.20 -6.22
N ILE A 272 -4.85 19.03 -6.02
CA ILE A 272 -5.87 20.07 -6.08
C ILE A 272 -6.51 20.15 -4.70
N GLY A 273 -6.61 21.35 -4.11
CA GLY A 273 -7.05 21.53 -2.72
C GLY A 273 -5.95 21.30 -1.70
N GLN A 274 -6.24 21.57 -0.42
CA GLN A 274 -5.23 21.54 0.64
C GLN A 274 -5.34 20.30 1.55
N LYS A 275 -6.54 19.88 1.88
CA LYS A 275 -6.80 18.80 2.85
C LYS A 275 -7.64 17.70 2.23
N PRO A 276 -7.29 16.42 2.46
CA PRO A 276 -8.05 15.29 1.93
C PRO A 276 -9.52 15.26 2.34
N GLU A 277 -9.85 15.85 3.48
CA GLU A 277 -11.21 15.95 4.01
C GLU A 277 -12.08 16.94 3.23
N ASP A 278 -11.48 17.90 2.52
CA ASP A 278 -12.20 18.90 1.76
C ASP A 278 -12.85 18.26 0.51
N PRO A 279 -14.08 18.65 0.14
CA PRO A 279 -14.76 18.11 -1.05
C PRO A 279 -14.01 18.36 -2.36
N GLU A 280 -13.28 19.48 -2.44
CA GLU A 280 -12.53 19.91 -3.63
C GLU A 280 -11.15 19.21 -3.74
N TYR A 281 -10.72 18.48 -2.71
CA TYR A 281 -9.44 17.80 -2.76
C TYR A 281 -9.46 16.65 -3.76
N ALA A 282 -8.49 16.66 -4.65
CA ALA A 282 -8.23 15.58 -5.60
C ALA A 282 -6.74 15.44 -5.86
N GLU A 283 -6.33 14.23 -6.12
CA GLU A 283 -4.99 13.94 -6.61
C GLU A 283 -5.08 13.46 -8.05
N HIS A 284 -4.38 14.15 -8.92
CA HIS A 284 -4.31 13.84 -10.33
C HIS A 284 -2.94 13.27 -10.66
N TYR A 285 -2.93 12.13 -11.36
CA TYR A 285 -1.69 11.45 -11.74
C TYR A 285 -1.63 11.26 -13.24
N ARG A 286 -0.46 11.56 -13.81
CA ARG A 286 -0.18 11.35 -15.24
C ARG A 286 1.01 10.40 -15.37
N LEU A 287 0.83 9.36 -16.17
CA LEU A 287 1.85 8.40 -16.53
C LEU A 287 2.15 8.56 -18.02
N ARG A 288 3.42 8.68 -18.38
CA ARG A 288 3.87 8.72 -19.78
C ARG A 288 4.84 7.58 -20.01
N LEU A 289 4.62 6.79 -21.04
CA LEU A 289 5.56 5.82 -21.57
C LEU A 289 6.09 6.31 -22.91
N THR A 290 7.40 6.45 -23.03
CA THR A 290 8.07 6.82 -24.27
C THR A 290 8.41 5.57 -25.06
N LEU A 291 7.86 5.47 -26.25
CA LEU A 291 7.95 4.32 -27.15
C LEU A 291 8.90 4.61 -28.29
N PRO A 292 9.82 3.68 -28.63
CA PRO A 292 10.67 3.85 -29.79
C PRO A 292 9.85 3.83 -31.08
N PHE A 293 10.11 4.79 -31.94
CA PHE A 293 9.60 4.89 -33.30
C PHE A 293 10.76 4.91 -34.30
N HIS A 294 10.86 3.85 -35.09
CA HIS A 294 11.88 3.77 -36.12
C HIS A 294 11.39 4.42 -37.43
N PRO A 295 12.02 5.52 -37.89
CA PRO A 295 11.57 6.23 -39.08
C PRO A 295 11.55 5.37 -40.34
N ASP A 296 12.34 4.29 -40.40
CA ASP A 296 12.41 3.38 -41.55
C ASP A 296 11.25 2.37 -41.59
N SER A 297 10.46 2.28 -40.54
CA SER A 297 9.30 1.39 -40.45
C SER A 297 8.07 2.05 -41.09
N ALA A 298 7.50 1.43 -42.12
CA ALA A 298 6.23 1.86 -42.73
C ALA A 298 5.05 1.72 -41.76
N ARG A 299 5.21 0.89 -40.74
CA ARG A 299 4.17 0.56 -39.74
C ARG A 299 4.78 0.43 -38.36
N LEU A 300 4.19 1.10 -37.38
CA LEU A 300 4.42 0.85 -35.96
C LEU A 300 3.27 0.03 -35.42
N GLU A 301 3.57 -1.05 -34.73
CA GLU A 301 2.59 -1.83 -33.98
C GLU A 301 3.12 -2.05 -32.57
N LYS A 302 2.37 -1.64 -31.56
CA LYS A 302 2.70 -1.80 -30.15
C LYS A 302 1.52 -2.41 -29.41
N ARG A 303 1.81 -3.33 -28.48
CA ARG A 303 0.81 -4.02 -27.65
C ARG A 303 1.02 -3.69 -26.19
N PHE A 304 -0.08 -3.52 -25.48
CA PHE A 304 -0.10 -3.24 -24.05
C PHE A 304 -1.17 -4.10 -23.39
N ARG A 305 -1.00 -4.31 -22.10
CA ARG A 305 -2.03 -4.85 -21.22
C ARG A 305 -2.38 -3.78 -20.20
N LEU A 306 -3.65 -3.43 -20.08
CA LEU A 306 -4.18 -2.54 -19.08
C LEU A 306 -4.82 -3.39 -17.99
N TYR A 307 -4.24 -3.42 -16.79
CA TYR A 307 -4.90 -3.98 -15.63
C TYR A 307 -5.63 -2.86 -14.89
N ILE A 308 -6.94 -2.94 -14.74
CA ILE A 308 -7.74 -1.91 -14.06
C ILE A 308 -8.68 -2.63 -13.09
N GLY A 309 -8.30 -2.68 -11.81
CA GLY A 309 -9.03 -3.51 -10.86
C GLY A 309 -8.47 -3.52 -9.44
N PRO A 310 -8.94 -4.51 -8.63
CA PRO A 310 -8.57 -4.65 -7.23
C PRO A 310 -7.11 -5.11 -7.06
N MET A 311 -6.42 -4.62 -6.03
CA MET A 311 -5.06 -5.04 -5.70
C MET A 311 -5.02 -6.35 -4.90
N GLU A 312 -5.64 -7.41 -5.46
CA GLU A 312 -5.55 -8.76 -4.90
C GLU A 312 -4.13 -9.33 -5.09
N TYR A 313 -3.48 -9.68 -3.98
CA TYR A 313 -2.07 -10.09 -3.99
C TYR A 313 -1.75 -11.19 -5.01
N TYR A 314 -2.49 -12.31 -5.00
CA TYR A 314 -2.21 -13.43 -5.90
C TYR A 314 -2.52 -13.11 -7.37
N ARG A 315 -3.52 -12.29 -7.62
CA ARG A 315 -3.83 -11.81 -8.97
C ARG A 315 -2.68 -10.96 -9.54
N LEU A 316 -2.15 -10.05 -8.73
CA LEU A 316 -1.01 -9.22 -9.13
C LEU A 316 0.29 -10.04 -9.25
N ALA A 317 0.48 -11.05 -8.41
CA ALA A 317 1.64 -11.93 -8.46
C ALA A 317 1.66 -12.81 -9.73
N ALA A 318 0.48 -13.18 -10.26
CA ALA A 318 0.34 -13.99 -11.46
C ALA A 318 0.87 -13.31 -12.75
N TYR A 319 1.10 -11.98 -12.70
CA TYR A 319 1.71 -11.26 -13.83
C TYR A 319 3.23 -11.49 -13.98
N GLU A 320 3.90 -12.08 -12.99
CA GLU A 320 5.36 -12.34 -12.98
C GLU A 320 6.24 -11.10 -13.23
N LYS A 321 5.64 -9.90 -13.13
CA LYS A 321 6.25 -8.58 -13.31
C LYS A 321 6.38 -7.80 -12.00
N ASN A 322 6.29 -8.48 -10.86
CA ASN A 322 6.36 -7.90 -9.52
C ASN A 322 5.28 -6.82 -9.22
N LEU A 323 4.10 -6.88 -9.85
CA LEU A 323 3.01 -5.94 -9.60
C LEU A 323 2.56 -5.94 -8.13
N TYR A 324 2.65 -7.08 -7.45
CA TYR A 324 2.32 -7.20 -6.02
C TYR A 324 3.17 -6.29 -5.11
N ARG A 325 4.29 -5.75 -5.60
CA ARG A 325 5.10 -4.77 -4.85
C ARG A 325 4.40 -3.44 -4.64
N MET A 326 3.38 -3.13 -5.41
CA MET A 326 2.52 -1.97 -5.17
C MET A 326 1.72 -2.11 -3.87
N VAL A 327 1.40 -3.34 -3.42
CA VAL A 327 0.68 -3.56 -2.17
C VAL A 327 1.58 -3.20 -0.99
N ASN A 328 1.14 -2.26 -0.15
CA ASN A 328 1.91 -1.77 0.98
C ASN A 328 1.81 -2.73 2.17
N LEU A 329 2.71 -3.71 2.23
CA LEU A 329 2.70 -4.78 3.25
C LEU A 329 3.55 -4.47 4.48
N GLY A 330 4.32 -3.37 4.50
CA GLY A 330 5.16 -3.05 5.65
C GLY A 330 5.91 -1.73 5.56
N PRO A 331 6.44 -1.21 6.69
CA PRO A 331 7.30 -0.05 6.70
C PRO A 331 8.69 -0.42 6.15
N GLY A 332 9.26 0.41 5.26
CA GLY A 332 10.49 0.11 4.53
C GLY A 332 11.67 -0.35 5.39
N TRP A 333 11.85 0.21 6.61
CA TRP A 333 12.95 -0.16 7.53
C TRP A 333 12.78 -1.55 8.18
N LEU A 334 11.56 -2.11 8.22
CA LEU A 334 11.24 -3.45 8.72
C LEU A 334 10.81 -4.42 7.60
N ASP A 335 10.88 -4.01 6.36
CA ASP A 335 10.38 -4.78 5.21
C ASP A 335 11.02 -6.17 5.13
N TRP A 336 12.28 -6.29 5.56
CA TRP A 336 13.04 -7.53 5.56
C TRP A 336 12.45 -8.64 6.46
N ILE A 337 11.64 -8.28 7.48
CA ILE A 337 10.97 -9.25 8.37
C ILE A 337 9.44 -9.22 8.22
N VAL A 338 8.85 -8.03 8.02
CA VAL A 338 7.39 -7.86 7.94
C VAL A 338 6.85 -8.39 6.62
N ARG A 339 7.52 -8.09 5.50
CA ARG A 339 7.09 -8.53 4.17
C ARG A 339 7.11 -10.06 4.03
N PRO A 340 8.18 -10.81 4.38
CA PRO A 340 8.15 -12.27 4.34
C PRO A 340 7.07 -12.87 5.24
N LEU A 341 6.88 -12.33 6.45
CA LEU A 341 5.86 -12.81 7.37
C LEU A 341 4.45 -12.63 6.78
N THR A 342 4.17 -11.47 6.20
CA THR A 342 2.90 -11.20 5.55
C THR A 342 2.71 -12.06 4.29
N GLN A 343 3.73 -12.13 3.44
CA GLN A 343 3.68 -12.76 2.13
C GLN A 343 3.62 -14.29 2.20
N TYR A 344 4.40 -14.90 3.11
CA TYR A 344 4.53 -16.36 3.20
C TYR A 344 3.71 -17.00 4.33
N VAL A 345 3.21 -16.21 5.29
CA VAL A 345 2.40 -16.73 6.40
C VAL A 345 0.99 -16.15 6.37
N PHE A 346 0.81 -14.82 6.45
CA PHE A 346 -0.52 -14.26 6.64
C PHE A 346 -1.40 -14.42 5.40
N ILE A 347 -0.95 -13.95 4.24
CA ILE A 347 -1.72 -14.06 3.00
C ILE A 347 -2.11 -15.50 2.69
N PRO A 348 -1.19 -16.51 2.70
CA PRO A 348 -1.56 -17.91 2.47
C PRO A 348 -2.58 -18.44 3.47
N VAL A 349 -2.40 -18.16 4.79
CA VAL A 349 -3.32 -18.66 5.82
C VAL A 349 -4.71 -18.02 5.66
N PHE A 350 -4.78 -16.70 5.46
CA PHE A 350 -6.06 -16.00 5.25
C PHE A 350 -6.76 -16.46 3.98
N THR A 351 -6.02 -16.62 2.87
CA THR A 351 -6.57 -17.13 1.61
C THR A 351 -7.05 -18.58 1.75
N PHE A 352 -6.28 -19.43 2.42
CA PHE A 352 -6.66 -20.83 2.65
C PHE A 352 -7.92 -20.93 3.51
N LEU A 353 -7.94 -20.28 4.67
CA LEU A 353 -9.09 -20.30 5.57
C LEU A 353 -10.32 -19.63 4.93
N GLY A 354 -10.14 -18.53 4.20
CA GLY A 354 -11.22 -17.81 3.53
C GLY A 354 -11.92 -18.59 2.42
N ARG A 355 -11.30 -19.67 1.87
CA ARG A 355 -11.95 -20.60 0.94
C ARG A 355 -13.04 -21.43 1.60
N PHE A 356 -12.87 -21.77 2.88
CA PHE A 356 -13.80 -22.63 3.64
C PHE A 356 -14.72 -21.82 4.55
N ILE A 357 -14.27 -20.65 5.00
CA ILE A 357 -14.95 -19.85 5.99
C ILE A 357 -15.25 -18.47 5.38
N PRO A 358 -16.51 -18.20 4.98
CA PRO A 358 -16.86 -16.92 4.36
C PRO A 358 -16.84 -15.74 5.36
N ASN A 359 -16.89 -16.04 6.67
CA ASN A 359 -16.84 -15.02 7.73
C ASN A 359 -15.39 -14.73 8.17
N TYR A 360 -14.85 -13.57 7.77
CA TYR A 360 -13.47 -13.18 8.06
C TYR A 360 -13.19 -12.92 9.54
N GLY A 361 -14.21 -12.59 10.36
CA GLY A 361 -14.04 -12.53 11.81
C GLY A 361 -13.67 -13.89 12.41
N LEU A 362 -14.31 -14.97 11.93
CA LEU A 362 -13.94 -16.34 12.34
C LEU A 362 -12.55 -16.73 11.80
N VAL A 363 -12.19 -16.28 10.60
CA VAL A 363 -10.82 -16.47 10.06
C VAL A 363 -9.79 -15.83 10.97
N ILE A 364 -10.03 -14.59 11.45
CA ILE A 364 -9.15 -13.89 12.40
C ILE A 364 -9.04 -14.64 13.73
N ILE A 365 -10.14 -15.16 14.26
CA ILE A 365 -10.13 -15.96 15.49
C ILE A 365 -9.29 -17.21 15.32
N LEU A 366 -9.49 -17.98 14.25
CA LEU A 366 -8.69 -19.17 13.97
C LEU A 366 -7.22 -18.84 13.74
N PHE A 367 -6.92 -17.76 13.00
CA PHE A 367 -5.56 -17.27 12.81
C PHE A 367 -4.90 -16.93 14.15
N SER A 368 -5.62 -16.25 15.06
CA SER A 368 -5.14 -15.94 16.42
C SER A 368 -4.79 -17.20 17.20
N ILE A 369 -5.60 -18.25 17.08
CA ILE A 369 -5.36 -19.55 17.71
C ILE A 369 -4.10 -20.21 17.13
N LEU A 370 -3.95 -20.22 15.81
CA LEU A 370 -2.78 -20.80 15.13
C LEU A 370 -1.49 -20.08 15.55
N VAL A 371 -1.48 -18.74 15.55
CA VAL A 371 -0.34 -17.95 16.03
C VAL A 371 -0.03 -18.25 17.49
N LYS A 372 -1.07 -18.37 18.34
CA LYS A 372 -0.91 -18.69 19.75
C LYS A 372 -0.29 -20.07 19.98
N ILE A 373 -0.72 -21.07 19.22
CA ILE A 373 -0.16 -22.43 19.28
C ILE A 373 1.32 -22.41 18.83
N ALA A 374 1.62 -21.73 17.74
CA ALA A 374 2.99 -21.61 17.23
C ALA A 374 3.94 -20.92 18.22
N LEU A 375 3.46 -19.90 18.93
CA LEU A 375 4.24 -19.16 19.92
C LEU A 375 4.25 -19.81 21.33
N HIS A 376 3.39 -20.81 21.56
CA HIS A 376 3.22 -21.43 22.88
C HIS A 376 4.55 -21.90 23.53
N PRO A 377 5.42 -22.66 22.84
CA PRO A 377 6.63 -23.19 23.47
C PRO A 377 7.62 -22.11 23.93
N LEU A 378 7.64 -20.95 23.24
CA LEU A 378 8.49 -19.83 23.61
C LEU A 378 7.88 -19.01 24.76
N THR A 379 6.57 -18.75 24.69
CA THR A 379 5.86 -17.92 25.67
C THR A 379 5.64 -18.66 27.00
N ALA A 380 5.46 -19.98 27.00
CA ALA A 380 5.29 -20.77 28.20
C ALA A 380 6.49 -20.65 29.16
N ARG A 381 7.73 -20.77 28.64
CA ARG A 381 8.97 -20.59 29.41
C ARG A 381 9.09 -19.19 30.01
N SER A 382 8.66 -18.20 29.26
CA SER A 382 8.68 -16.80 29.71
C SER A 382 7.70 -16.57 30.86
N TYR A 383 6.47 -17.09 30.75
CA TYR A 383 5.45 -16.98 31.82
C TYR A 383 5.88 -17.74 33.08
N GLU A 384 6.52 -18.90 32.96
CA GLU A 384 7.11 -19.60 34.10
C GLU A 384 8.19 -18.76 34.79
N SER A 385 9.08 -18.09 34.02
CA SER A 385 10.08 -17.18 34.57
C SER A 385 9.44 -16.00 35.32
N MET A 386 8.35 -15.44 34.76
CA MET A 386 7.58 -14.37 35.43
C MET A 386 6.92 -14.85 36.73
N ALA A 387 6.38 -16.07 36.76
CA ALA A 387 5.80 -16.66 37.96
C ALA A 387 6.86 -16.84 39.07
N LYS A 388 8.08 -17.30 38.72
CA LYS A 388 9.21 -17.37 39.64
C LYS A 388 9.63 -16.00 40.18
N MET A 389 9.67 -14.97 39.33
CA MET A 389 9.96 -13.59 39.78
C MET A 389 8.91 -13.07 40.75
N ARG A 390 7.63 -13.39 40.53
CA ARG A 390 6.54 -13.02 41.45
C ARG A 390 6.67 -13.70 42.82
N ALA A 391 7.04 -14.99 42.81
CA ALA A 391 7.28 -15.73 44.05
C ALA A 391 8.43 -15.17 44.91
N LEU A 392 9.39 -14.45 44.26
CA LEU A 392 10.51 -13.78 44.94
C LEU A 392 10.19 -12.38 45.48
N GLN A 393 8.95 -11.92 45.35
CA GLN A 393 8.55 -10.57 45.79
C GLN A 393 8.88 -10.28 47.27
N PRO A 394 8.61 -11.19 48.25
CA PRO A 394 8.99 -10.98 49.64
C PRO A 394 10.48 -10.73 49.84
N GLU A 395 11.33 -11.48 49.14
CA GLU A 395 12.81 -11.31 49.18
C GLU A 395 13.24 -9.98 48.59
N LEU A 396 12.58 -9.54 47.51
CA LEU A 396 12.85 -8.24 46.88
C LEU A 396 12.50 -7.08 47.82
N GLU A 397 11.39 -7.21 48.57
CA GLU A 397 10.98 -6.23 49.60
C GLU A 397 11.97 -6.22 50.77
N ALA A 398 12.42 -7.38 51.22
CA ALA A 398 13.46 -7.48 52.25
C ALA A 398 14.81 -6.85 51.80
N ILE A 399 15.22 -7.02 50.53
CA ILE A 399 16.42 -6.36 49.98
C ILE A 399 16.23 -4.84 49.95
N LYS A 400 15.08 -4.34 49.55
CA LYS A 400 14.75 -2.90 49.56
C LYS A 400 14.81 -2.32 50.96
N ALA A 401 14.21 -3.00 51.91
CA ALA A 401 14.25 -2.59 53.33
C ALA A 401 15.67 -2.59 53.90
N ARG A 402 16.55 -3.51 53.45
CA ARG A 402 17.95 -3.59 53.91
C ARG A 402 18.84 -2.49 53.37
N TYR A 403 18.54 -1.96 52.17
CA TYR A 403 19.36 -0.95 51.50
C TYR A 403 18.56 0.28 51.07
N PRO A 404 17.84 1.00 51.98
CA PRO A 404 16.91 2.05 51.60
C PRO A 404 17.61 3.23 50.90
N ASP A 405 18.84 3.59 51.33
CA ASP A 405 19.58 4.77 50.84
C ASP A 405 20.67 4.43 49.80
N ASN A 406 20.76 3.18 49.36
CA ASN A 406 21.79 2.76 48.42
C ASN A 406 21.23 1.97 47.22
N PRO A 407 20.75 2.66 46.15
CA PRO A 407 20.19 2.04 44.98
C PRO A 407 21.13 1.06 44.26
N GLN A 408 22.45 1.31 44.29
CA GLN A 408 23.45 0.45 43.64
C GLN A 408 23.54 -0.92 44.34
N LYS A 409 23.71 -0.92 45.71
CA LYS A 409 23.74 -2.17 46.48
C LYS A 409 22.42 -2.92 46.40
N GLN A 410 21.28 -2.21 46.32
CA GLN A 410 19.98 -2.79 46.11
C GLN A 410 19.93 -3.55 44.77
N GLN A 411 20.37 -2.90 43.68
CA GLN A 411 20.43 -3.49 42.34
C GLN A 411 21.35 -4.72 42.30
N GLU A 412 22.55 -4.63 42.89
CA GLU A 412 23.47 -5.76 42.96
C GLU A 412 22.87 -6.97 43.70
N ALA A 413 22.21 -6.72 44.83
CA ALA A 413 21.57 -7.76 45.62
C ALA A 413 20.42 -8.43 44.85
N ILE A 414 19.61 -7.65 44.13
CA ILE A 414 18.51 -8.14 43.29
C ILE A 414 19.07 -9.01 42.14
N ILE A 415 20.10 -8.55 41.42
CA ILE A 415 20.74 -9.32 40.34
C ILE A 415 21.34 -10.64 40.90
N LYS A 416 21.96 -10.57 42.08
CA LYS A 416 22.51 -11.76 42.75
C LYS A 416 21.40 -12.75 43.10
N LEU A 417 20.26 -12.31 43.66
CA LEU A 417 19.10 -13.15 43.97
C LEU A 417 18.59 -13.85 42.69
N TYR A 418 18.39 -13.11 41.61
CA TYR A 418 17.92 -13.67 40.33
C TYR A 418 18.90 -14.74 39.78
N ARG A 419 20.23 -14.50 39.86
CA ARG A 419 21.22 -15.49 39.46
C ARG A 419 21.21 -16.72 40.33
N GLU A 420 21.02 -16.60 41.63
CA GLU A 420 20.96 -17.72 42.56
C GLU A 420 19.76 -18.63 42.34
N VAL A 421 18.61 -18.02 42.04
CA VAL A 421 17.36 -18.73 41.72
C VAL A 421 17.36 -19.27 40.29
N GLY A 422 18.21 -18.71 39.40
CA GLY A 422 18.28 -19.08 37.98
C GLY A 422 17.14 -18.48 37.16
N VAL A 423 16.66 -17.32 37.55
CA VAL A 423 15.61 -16.58 36.85
C VAL A 423 16.28 -15.50 36.00
N ASN A 424 15.86 -15.41 34.72
CA ASN A 424 16.31 -14.34 33.84
C ASN A 424 15.30 -13.18 33.86
N PRO A 425 15.67 -11.99 34.33
CA PRO A 425 14.75 -10.83 34.36
C PRO A 425 14.30 -10.40 32.95
N LEU A 426 15.10 -10.64 31.90
CA LEU A 426 14.74 -10.38 30.51
C LEU A 426 13.71 -11.40 29.97
N GLY A 427 13.51 -12.55 30.67
CA GLY A 427 12.52 -13.53 30.28
C GLY A 427 11.09 -12.98 30.27
N GLY A 428 10.79 -11.99 31.10
CA GLY A 428 9.45 -11.38 31.21
C GLY A 428 9.06 -10.54 30.00
N CYS A 429 9.99 -9.87 29.33
CA CYS A 429 9.70 -9.04 28.16
C CYS A 429 9.80 -9.81 26.82
N LEU A 430 10.30 -11.07 26.84
CA LEU A 430 10.49 -11.86 25.63
C LEU A 430 9.19 -12.09 24.82
N PRO A 431 8.02 -12.38 25.41
CA PRO A 431 6.77 -12.49 24.67
C PRO A 431 6.44 -11.19 23.89
N MET A 432 6.63 -10.03 24.52
CA MET A 432 6.36 -8.74 23.90
C MET A 432 7.31 -8.46 22.72
N LEU A 433 8.61 -8.76 22.88
CA LEU A 433 9.59 -8.58 21.80
C LEU A 433 9.31 -9.51 20.61
N LEU A 434 8.92 -10.75 20.88
CA LEU A 434 8.57 -11.73 19.83
C LEU A 434 7.28 -11.33 19.09
N GLN A 435 6.35 -10.68 19.77
CA GLN A 435 5.08 -10.25 19.23
C GLN A 435 5.18 -8.96 18.43
N LEU A 436 6.22 -8.15 18.63
CA LEU A 436 6.38 -6.85 17.96
C LEU A 436 6.41 -6.94 16.41
N PRO A 437 7.20 -7.85 15.79
CA PRO A 437 7.14 -8.02 14.34
C PRO A 437 5.77 -8.46 13.83
N ILE A 438 5.07 -9.32 14.58
CA ILE A 438 3.72 -9.77 14.24
C ILE A 438 2.72 -8.61 14.33
N LEU A 439 2.82 -7.80 15.39
CA LEU A 439 2.00 -6.59 15.56
C LEU A 439 2.16 -5.65 14.37
N ILE A 440 3.39 -5.32 14.01
CA ILE A 440 3.67 -4.38 12.91
C ILE A 440 3.19 -4.95 11.58
N ALA A 441 3.38 -6.25 11.37
CA ALA A 441 2.92 -6.93 10.16
C ALA A 441 1.39 -6.91 10.07
N LEU A 442 0.66 -7.24 11.15
CA LEU A 442 -0.80 -7.23 11.17
C LEU A 442 -1.38 -5.81 11.09
N TRP A 443 -0.70 -4.82 11.70
CA TRP A 443 -1.09 -3.41 11.61
C TRP A 443 -1.12 -2.89 10.17
N ARG A 444 -0.20 -3.39 9.33
CA ARG A 444 -0.19 -3.08 7.90
C ARG A 444 -1.09 -4.00 7.08
N PHE A 445 -1.17 -5.27 7.46
CA PHE A 445 -1.92 -6.29 6.75
C PHE A 445 -3.43 -6.00 6.73
N PHE A 446 -4.06 -5.78 7.90
CA PHE A 446 -5.51 -5.63 7.98
C PHE A 446 -6.08 -4.48 7.15
N PRO A 447 -5.51 -3.25 7.18
CA PRO A 447 -6.04 -2.18 6.34
C PRO A 447 -5.65 -2.31 4.86
N SER A 448 -4.60 -3.09 4.49
CA SER A 448 -4.09 -3.13 3.11
C SER A 448 -4.63 -4.28 2.26
N VAL A 449 -5.29 -5.27 2.87
CA VAL A 449 -5.73 -6.49 2.18
C VAL A 449 -7.19 -6.36 1.76
N ILE A 450 -7.42 -6.31 0.44
CA ILE A 450 -8.75 -6.06 -0.13
C ILE A 450 -9.76 -7.18 0.19
N GLU A 451 -9.31 -8.40 0.45
CA GLU A 451 -10.16 -9.55 0.81
C GLU A 451 -10.91 -9.35 2.12
N ILE A 452 -10.35 -8.51 3.02
CA ILE A 452 -10.96 -8.19 4.33
C ILE A 452 -11.86 -6.95 4.24
N ARG A 453 -11.66 -6.12 3.20
CA ARG A 453 -12.41 -4.88 2.99
C ARG A 453 -13.92 -5.13 2.93
N GLN A 454 -14.67 -4.34 3.69
CA GLN A 454 -16.13 -4.43 3.83
C GLN A 454 -16.64 -5.81 4.31
N LYS A 455 -15.78 -6.60 4.97
CA LYS A 455 -16.21 -7.82 5.66
C LYS A 455 -16.53 -7.50 7.11
N GLY A 456 -17.79 -7.66 7.48
CA GLY A 456 -18.26 -7.37 8.83
C GLY A 456 -18.10 -8.55 9.79
N PHE A 457 -18.04 -8.24 11.10
CA PHE A 457 -18.13 -9.22 12.18
C PHE A 457 -18.73 -8.59 13.44
N LEU A 458 -19.76 -9.22 14.01
CA LEU A 458 -20.56 -8.69 15.10
C LEU A 458 -21.08 -7.28 14.79
N TRP A 459 -20.66 -6.26 15.53
CA TRP A 459 -21.04 -4.86 15.31
C TRP A 459 -20.15 -4.11 14.32
N ALA A 460 -18.93 -4.61 14.05
CA ALA A 460 -18.05 -4.02 13.06
C ALA A 460 -18.57 -4.30 11.66
N ARG A 461 -18.78 -3.25 10.88
CA ARG A 461 -19.22 -3.36 9.47
C ARG A 461 -18.09 -3.69 8.53
N ASP A 462 -16.87 -3.33 8.89
CA ASP A 462 -15.66 -3.49 8.09
C ASP A 462 -14.46 -3.79 8.98
N LEU A 463 -13.87 -4.98 8.83
CA LEU A 463 -12.71 -5.40 9.61
C LEU A 463 -11.40 -4.75 9.15
N SER A 464 -11.38 -4.10 7.98
CA SER A 464 -10.22 -3.35 7.49
C SER A 464 -10.19 -1.88 7.96
N ALA A 465 -11.29 -1.41 8.54
CA ALA A 465 -11.47 -0.06 9.08
C ALA A 465 -11.71 -0.10 10.61
N PRO A 466 -11.60 1.03 11.32
CA PRO A 466 -12.01 1.11 12.72
C PRO A 466 -13.50 0.80 12.90
N ASP A 467 -13.86 0.10 13.99
CA ASP A 467 -15.25 -0.10 14.39
C ASP A 467 -15.72 1.05 15.28
N SER A 468 -17.01 1.34 15.26
CA SER A 468 -17.63 2.31 16.15
C SER A 468 -18.87 1.69 16.80
N ILE A 469 -18.92 1.74 18.13
CA ILE A 469 -20.13 1.46 18.93
C ILE A 469 -20.80 2.76 19.39
N LEU A 470 -20.05 3.87 19.36
CA LEU A 470 -20.52 5.20 19.73
C LEU A 470 -19.72 6.26 18.97
N ASP A 471 -20.39 7.07 18.18
CA ASP A 471 -19.80 8.23 17.52
C ASP A 471 -19.90 9.46 18.42
N LEU A 472 -18.81 10.20 18.56
CA LEU A 472 -18.72 11.40 19.38
C LEU A 472 -18.99 12.64 18.52
N PRO A 473 -19.67 13.67 19.02
CA PRO A 473 -19.91 14.92 18.29
C PRO A 473 -18.67 15.82 18.21
N PHE A 474 -17.53 15.39 18.76
CA PHE A 474 -16.26 16.10 18.77
C PHE A 474 -15.10 15.10 18.65
N SER A 475 -13.97 15.56 18.12
CA SER A 475 -12.76 14.74 18.03
C SER A 475 -11.82 15.00 19.21
N ILE A 476 -11.42 13.90 19.89
CA ILE A 476 -10.44 13.95 20.99
C ILE A 476 -9.04 13.75 20.39
N PRO A 477 -8.07 14.65 20.67
CA PRO A 477 -6.70 14.48 20.19
C PRO A 477 -6.13 13.11 20.52
N LEU A 478 -5.54 12.43 19.54
CA LEU A 478 -4.98 11.07 19.60
C LEU A 478 -6.00 9.93 19.73
N TYR A 479 -7.23 10.20 20.15
CA TYR A 479 -8.27 9.18 20.31
C TYR A 479 -9.23 9.11 19.13
N GLY A 480 -9.60 10.25 18.55
CA GLY A 480 -10.55 10.34 17.45
C GLY A 480 -11.95 10.79 17.88
N ASP A 481 -12.93 10.55 17.01
CA ASP A 481 -14.33 10.98 17.11
C ASP A 481 -15.30 9.81 17.39
N HIS A 482 -14.79 8.64 17.73
CA HIS A 482 -15.59 7.43 17.96
C HIS A 482 -15.00 6.54 19.05
N VAL A 483 -15.81 5.59 19.53
CA VAL A 483 -15.39 4.57 20.49
C VAL A 483 -15.44 3.20 19.81
N SER A 484 -14.27 2.57 19.66
CA SER A 484 -14.16 1.21 19.15
C SER A 484 -14.52 0.18 20.23
N GLY A 485 -15.50 -0.68 19.95
CA GLY A 485 -15.92 -1.73 20.85
C GLY A 485 -14.87 -2.83 21.02
N PHE A 486 -14.23 -3.24 19.92
CA PHE A 486 -13.15 -4.24 20.00
C PHE A 486 -11.94 -3.71 20.74
N THR A 487 -11.57 -2.44 20.57
CA THR A 487 -10.47 -1.83 21.30
C THR A 487 -10.75 -1.71 22.79
N LEU A 488 -12.00 -1.38 23.17
CA LEU A 488 -12.42 -1.34 24.56
C LEU A 488 -12.28 -2.73 25.22
N LEU A 489 -12.81 -3.77 24.58
CA LEU A 489 -12.70 -5.16 25.08
C LEU A 489 -11.24 -5.64 25.10
N MET A 490 -10.45 -5.30 24.09
CA MET A 490 -9.02 -5.58 24.03
C MET A 490 -8.29 -4.95 25.22
N ALA A 491 -8.53 -3.67 25.51
CA ALA A 491 -7.90 -2.98 26.63
C ALA A 491 -8.28 -3.60 27.98
N LEU A 492 -9.56 -3.96 28.17
CA LEU A 492 -10.04 -4.64 29.37
C LEU A 492 -9.34 -6.00 29.57
N THR A 493 -9.26 -6.81 28.51
CA THR A 493 -8.58 -8.11 28.56
C THR A 493 -7.07 -7.97 28.75
N LEU A 494 -6.43 -6.92 28.21
CA LEU A 494 -5.02 -6.62 28.43
C LEU A 494 -4.74 -6.25 29.90
N ILE A 495 -5.58 -5.44 30.53
CA ILE A 495 -5.47 -5.11 31.96
C ILE A 495 -5.61 -6.38 32.81
N LEU A 496 -6.59 -7.23 32.51
CA LEU A 496 -6.79 -8.50 33.21
C LEU A 496 -5.58 -9.42 33.04
N GLN A 497 -5.07 -9.58 31.84
CA GLN A 497 -3.87 -10.36 31.54
C GLN A 497 -2.64 -9.83 32.31
N THR A 498 -2.44 -8.51 32.34
CA THR A 498 -1.30 -7.88 33.05
C THR A 498 -1.37 -8.16 34.56
N ARG A 499 -2.58 -8.10 35.16
CA ARG A 499 -2.79 -8.47 36.56
C ARG A 499 -2.47 -9.93 36.82
N MET A 500 -2.88 -10.85 35.94
CA MET A 500 -2.65 -12.28 36.09
C MET A 500 -1.19 -12.66 35.87
N SER A 501 -0.48 -12.02 34.95
CA SER A 501 0.96 -12.31 34.70
C SER A 501 1.90 -11.80 35.79
N GLY A 502 1.40 -11.04 36.76
CA GLY A 502 2.20 -10.60 37.92
C GLY A 502 3.19 -9.48 37.63
N SER A 503 3.14 -8.88 36.43
CA SER A 503 3.99 -7.74 36.05
C SER A 503 3.63 -6.45 36.82
N GLY A 504 2.49 -6.43 37.53
CA GLY A 504 2.04 -5.30 38.35
C GLY A 504 2.75 -5.11 39.68
N ALA A 505 3.64 -6.03 40.07
CA ALA A 505 4.25 -6.05 41.41
C ALA A 505 5.57 -5.26 41.53
N THR A 506 6.09 -4.67 40.46
CA THR A 506 7.26 -3.80 40.52
C THR A 506 6.84 -2.41 40.98
N GLN A 507 7.09 -2.11 42.26
CA GLN A 507 6.89 -0.77 42.83
C GLN A 507 7.88 0.25 42.20
N GLY A 508 7.42 1.50 42.06
CA GLY A 508 8.23 2.61 41.56
C GLY A 508 7.99 2.94 40.10
N GLN A 509 8.98 3.46 39.42
CA GLN A 509 8.93 3.97 38.03
C GLN A 509 8.41 2.94 36.99
N MET A 510 8.60 1.64 37.25
CA MET A 510 8.08 0.55 36.41
C MET A 510 6.56 0.32 36.57
N ALA A 511 5.97 0.62 37.72
CA ALA A 511 4.53 0.48 37.93
C ALA A 511 3.74 1.48 37.06
N PHE A 512 4.24 2.69 36.92
CA PHE A 512 3.66 3.70 36.03
C PHE A 512 3.62 3.23 34.57
N LEU A 513 4.69 2.63 34.08
CA LEU A 513 4.74 2.08 32.71
C LEU A 513 3.72 0.96 32.48
N ASN A 514 3.46 0.13 33.49
CA ASN A 514 2.49 -0.97 33.40
C ASN A 514 1.04 -0.49 33.23
N TYR A 515 0.69 0.70 33.72
CA TYR A 515 -0.64 1.29 33.51
C TYR A 515 -0.68 2.22 32.30
N LEU A 516 0.40 2.98 32.06
CA LEU A 516 0.48 3.91 30.94
C LEU A 516 0.44 3.17 29.59
N PHE A 517 1.11 2.01 29.49
CA PHE A 517 1.18 1.25 28.24
C PHE A 517 -0.20 0.76 27.74
N PRO A 518 -1.06 0.12 28.55
CA PRO A 518 -2.42 -0.22 28.14
C PRO A 518 -3.28 0.99 27.74
N ILE A 519 -3.14 2.11 28.46
CA ILE A 519 -3.86 3.34 28.11
C ILE A 519 -3.39 3.88 26.76
N MET A 520 -2.09 3.93 26.55
CA MET A 520 -1.52 4.39 25.28
C MET A 520 -1.94 3.48 24.12
N LEU A 521 -1.95 2.16 24.34
CA LEU A 521 -2.46 1.23 23.31
C LEU A 521 -3.95 1.43 23.06
N PHE A 522 -4.75 1.66 24.08
CA PHE A 522 -6.18 1.95 23.93
C PHE A 522 -6.42 3.19 23.06
N LEU A 523 -5.70 4.28 23.32
CA LEU A 523 -5.78 5.50 22.51
C LEU A 523 -5.36 5.26 21.06
N PHE A 524 -4.26 4.51 20.87
CA PHE A 524 -3.72 4.24 19.52
C PHE A 524 -4.64 3.29 18.73
N PHE A 525 -5.11 2.19 19.34
CA PHE A 525 -5.88 1.16 18.64
C PHE A 525 -7.30 1.59 18.30
N ASN A 526 -7.80 2.66 18.89
CA ASN A 526 -9.14 3.17 18.58
C ASN A 526 -9.29 3.55 17.09
N ASN A 527 -8.20 4.04 16.48
CA ASN A 527 -8.17 4.48 15.07
C ASN A 527 -7.55 3.44 14.12
N VAL A 528 -7.39 2.20 14.55
CA VAL A 528 -6.79 1.14 13.74
C VAL A 528 -7.87 0.16 13.27
N ALA A 529 -7.59 -0.55 12.18
CA ALA A 529 -8.49 -1.57 11.65
C ALA A 529 -9.02 -2.53 12.74
N SER A 530 -10.33 -2.69 12.82
CA SER A 530 -11.02 -3.48 13.86
C SER A 530 -10.60 -4.96 13.85
N GLY A 531 -10.16 -5.48 12.71
CA GLY A 531 -9.57 -6.81 12.60
C GLY A 531 -8.32 -6.99 13.46
N LEU A 532 -7.48 -5.95 13.61
CA LEU A 532 -6.32 -5.98 14.50
C LEU A 532 -6.75 -6.00 15.97
N SER A 533 -7.71 -5.15 16.35
CA SER A 533 -8.24 -5.12 17.71
C SER A 533 -8.92 -6.44 18.09
N LEU A 534 -9.66 -7.07 17.16
CA LEU A 534 -10.24 -8.39 17.32
C LEU A 534 -9.15 -9.47 17.51
N TYR A 535 -8.10 -9.45 16.69
CA TYR A 535 -6.95 -10.36 16.84
C TYR A 535 -6.35 -10.27 18.24
N TYR A 536 -6.07 -9.05 18.73
CA TYR A 536 -5.51 -8.84 20.07
C TYR A 536 -6.47 -9.20 21.19
N LEU A 537 -7.76 -8.92 21.05
CA LEU A 537 -8.78 -9.37 21.98
C LEU A 537 -8.73 -10.89 22.15
N VAL A 538 -8.78 -11.63 21.05
CA VAL A 538 -8.72 -13.10 21.07
C VAL A 538 -7.38 -13.60 21.62
N PHE A 539 -6.28 -13.00 21.19
CA PHE A 539 -4.94 -13.36 21.65
C PHE A 539 -4.78 -13.16 23.17
N ASN A 540 -5.30 -12.05 23.73
CA ASN A 540 -5.30 -11.78 25.16
C ASN A 540 -6.17 -12.80 25.92
N LEU A 541 -7.36 -13.12 25.44
CA LEU A 541 -8.23 -14.15 26.03
C LEU A 541 -7.53 -15.51 26.05
N LEU A 542 -6.91 -15.92 24.96
CA LEU A 542 -6.13 -17.15 24.88
C LEU A 542 -4.92 -17.12 25.84
N THR A 543 -4.31 -15.95 26.04
CA THR A 543 -3.23 -15.80 27.02
C THR A 543 -3.72 -15.95 28.45
N ILE A 544 -4.87 -15.37 28.77
CA ILE A 544 -5.52 -15.53 30.08
C ILE A 544 -5.83 -17.01 30.35
N LEU A 545 -6.40 -17.71 29.36
CA LEU A 545 -6.65 -19.14 29.44
C LEU A 545 -5.35 -19.94 29.63
N GLN A 546 -4.29 -19.60 28.87
CA GLN A 546 -2.97 -20.20 29.01
C GLN A 546 -2.39 -20.03 30.41
N LEU A 547 -2.45 -18.81 30.96
CA LEU A 547 -1.98 -18.51 32.32
C LEU A 547 -2.77 -19.27 33.38
N LYS A 548 -4.08 -19.40 33.21
CA LYS A 548 -4.97 -20.07 34.19
C LYS A 548 -4.81 -21.60 34.16
N PHE A 549 -4.68 -22.23 32.99
CA PHE A 549 -4.81 -23.68 32.85
C PHE A 549 -3.50 -24.40 32.50
N PHE A 550 -2.57 -23.75 31.81
CA PHE A 550 -1.40 -24.40 31.23
C PHE A 550 -0.05 -23.95 31.81
N VAL A 551 -0.04 -22.84 32.56
CA VAL A 551 1.18 -22.35 33.21
C VAL A 551 1.04 -22.49 34.72
N ARG A 552 2.03 -23.09 35.37
CA ARG A 552 2.14 -23.06 36.83
C ARG A 552 2.44 -21.63 37.27
N THR A 553 1.40 -20.83 37.45
CA THR A 553 1.50 -19.42 37.90
C THR A 553 1.59 -19.30 39.43
N GLU A 554 1.14 -20.30 40.17
CA GLU A 554 1.25 -20.39 41.61
C GLU A 554 2.48 -21.22 41.99
N ILE A 555 3.64 -20.56 41.95
CA ILE A 555 4.88 -21.12 42.52
C ILE A 555 4.96 -20.56 43.93
N ASP A 556 4.76 -21.45 44.93
CA ASP A 556 4.91 -21.07 46.35
C ASP A 556 6.37 -20.70 46.65
N HIS A 557 6.52 -19.57 47.37
CA HIS A 557 7.84 -19.04 47.79
C HIS A 557 8.66 -20.13 48.54
N ALA A 558 8.02 -20.90 49.45
CA ALA A 558 8.71 -21.94 50.19
C ALA A 558 9.27 -23.05 49.28
N THR A 559 8.48 -23.49 48.31
CA THR A 559 8.88 -24.48 47.31
C THR A 559 10.07 -24.00 46.48
N LEU A 560 10.04 -22.73 46.02
CA LEU A 560 11.11 -22.11 45.22
C LEU A 560 12.40 -22.01 46.03
N MET A 561 12.32 -21.59 47.28
CA MET A 561 13.49 -21.47 48.17
C MET A 561 14.08 -22.84 48.53
N ALA A 562 13.25 -23.89 48.75
CA ALA A 562 13.71 -25.26 48.91
C ALA A 562 14.48 -25.80 47.70
N GLU A 563 14.01 -25.54 46.50
CA GLU A 563 14.74 -25.87 45.24
C GLU A 563 16.11 -25.19 45.15
N VAL A 564 16.19 -23.90 45.51
CA VAL A 564 17.45 -23.13 45.52
C VAL A 564 18.43 -23.68 46.53
N GLN A 565 17.99 -23.99 47.74
CA GLN A 565 18.81 -24.61 48.79
C GLN A 565 19.30 -25.99 48.37
N GLY A 566 18.44 -26.82 47.78
CA GLY A 566 18.82 -28.14 47.25
C GLY A 566 19.87 -28.08 46.14
N LYS A 567 19.77 -27.07 45.24
CA LYS A 567 20.79 -26.83 44.20
C LYS A 567 22.14 -26.35 44.78
N LYS A 568 22.14 -25.51 45.83
CA LYS A 568 23.34 -25.07 46.54
C LYS A 568 24.02 -26.27 47.23
N GLY A 569 23.29 -27.14 47.91
CA GLY A 569 23.79 -28.35 48.52
C GLY A 569 24.48 -29.32 47.53
N ARG A 570 23.82 -29.55 46.37
CA ARG A 570 24.39 -30.37 45.30
C ARG A 570 25.65 -29.79 44.66
N ARG A 571 25.71 -28.44 44.48
CA ARG A 571 26.92 -27.74 43.97
C ARG A 571 28.07 -27.76 44.99
N GLY A 572 27.78 -27.63 46.28
CA GLY A 572 28.74 -27.77 47.39
C GLY A 572 29.34 -29.15 47.44
N ALA A 573 28.52 -30.21 47.40
CA ALA A 573 28.94 -31.61 47.39
C ALA A 573 29.81 -31.94 46.15
N LYS A 574 29.46 -31.45 44.96
CA LYS A 574 30.28 -31.65 43.73
C LYS A 574 31.63 -30.92 43.77
N LYS A 575 31.73 -29.78 44.49
CA LYS A 575 32.98 -29.04 44.65
C LYS A 575 33.90 -29.69 45.70
N SER A 576 33.32 -30.28 46.74
CA SER A 576 34.05 -31.08 47.76
C SER A 576 34.55 -32.43 47.22
N ALA A 577 33.82 -33.09 46.33
CA ALA A 577 34.22 -34.33 45.67
C ALA A 577 35.28 -34.16 44.55
N ARG A 578 35.59 -32.93 44.15
CA ARG A 578 36.65 -32.57 43.19
C ARG A 578 37.91 -32.00 43.84
N ARG A 579 37.92 -31.82 45.13
CA ARG A 579 39.12 -31.57 45.96
C ARG A 579 39.55 -32.86 46.65
#